data_c20b4bb3e2479d46f10d87d5cdd7e2dd
#
_entry.id   c20b4bb3e2479d46f10d87d5cdd7e2dd
#
_cell.length_a   1.000
_cell.length_b   1.000
_cell.length_c   1.000
_cell.angle_alpha   90.00
_cell.angle_beta   90.00
_cell.angle_gamma   90.00
#
_symmetry.space_group_name_H-M   'P 1'
#
loop_
_entity.id
_entity.type
_entity.pdbx_description
1 polymer ?
#
loop_
_entity_poly.entity_id
_entity_poly.type
_entity_poly.pdbx_seq_one_letter_code
_entity_poly.pdbx_strand_id
1 'polypeptide(L)'
;MQSCPHCGASRYKRNADCRTDVDDEGPKSRQKKKKTAKQIPVPEDEEEEGYVQRKSPALSVWYLPVIDRLRALFGNPKDAKLMSWHASAECIKGDGKLRHPSDGNQWKRFNTKYAKEFGDEARNVRFALSTDGMNPFSDLSSSHSTLPVILTFYNLPPYLCLKRRYLFLTMLISGLKQPDNDIDVFLEPLMEDMKMLWEEGVKMMDAFVKKEFTLKAIIFVTIIDYPGLFSLSG
;
A
#
# COMPACT_ATOMS: atom_id res chain seq x y z
N MET A 1 -22.22 -5.88 10.65
CA MET A 1 -22.37 -4.40 10.59
C MET A 1 -22.60 -3.99 9.13
N GLN A 2 -23.66 -3.24 8.85
CA GLN A 2 -24.02 -2.83 7.47
C GLN A 2 -23.53 -1.40 7.13
N SER A 3 -23.12 -0.62 8.12
CA SER A 3 -22.64 0.76 7.96
C SER A 3 -21.38 1.02 8.78
N CYS A 4 -20.64 2.06 8.42
CA CYS A 4 -19.49 2.53 9.16
C CYS A 4 -19.93 3.10 10.51
N PRO A 5 -19.31 2.70 11.65
CA PRO A 5 -19.70 3.22 12.97
C PRO A 5 -19.35 4.71 13.16
N HIS A 6 -18.39 5.26 12.39
CA HIS A 6 -17.97 6.66 12.53
C HIS A 6 -18.77 7.63 11.67
N CYS A 7 -18.99 7.30 10.38
CA CYS A 7 -19.65 8.22 9.44
C CYS A 7 -21.03 7.75 8.96
N GLY A 8 -21.50 6.56 9.37
CA GLY A 8 -22.79 6.01 8.95
C GLY A 8 -22.87 5.57 7.48
N ALA A 9 -21.80 5.71 6.70
CA ALA A 9 -21.78 5.34 5.28
C ALA A 9 -22.04 3.83 5.11
N SER A 10 -22.79 3.46 4.06
CA SER A 10 -23.06 2.05 3.74
C SER A 10 -21.77 1.32 3.35
N ARG A 11 -21.55 0.13 3.91
CA ARG A 11 -20.43 -0.76 3.53
C ARG A 11 -20.63 -1.43 2.18
N TYR A 12 -21.80 -1.32 1.60
CA TYR A 12 -22.15 -1.99 0.36
C TYR A 12 -22.61 -0.98 -0.69
N LYS A 13 -22.34 -1.30 -1.97
CA LYS A 13 -22.82 -0.51 -3.10
C LYS A 13 -24.35 -0.43 -3.08
N ARG A 14 -24.92 0.72 -3.40
CA ARG A 14 -26.36 0.86 -3.61
C ARG A 14 -26.73 0.26 -4.96
N ASN A 15 -27.97 -0.21 -5.13
CA ASN A 15 -28.43 -0.82 -6.39
C ASN A 15 -28.27 0.11 -7.63
N ALA A 16 -28.22 1.44 -7.43
CA ALA A 16 -27.93 2.40 -8.49
C ALA A 16 -26.46 2.37 -8.95
N ASP A 17 -25.54 2.08 -8.03
CA ASP A 17 -24.08 2.06 -8.31
C ASP A 17 -23.67 0.76 -9.02
N CYS A 18 -24.49 -0.30 -8.91
CA CYS A 18 -24.21 -1.58 -9.56
C CYS A 18 -24.48 -1.58 -11.08
N ARG A 19 -25.13 -0.53 -11.62
CA ARG A 19 -25.46 -0.45 -13.06
C ARG A 19 -24.35 0.16 -13.91
N THR A 20 -23.35 0.78 -13.33
CA THR A 20 -22.27 1.49 -14.03
C THR A 20 -21.04 0.64 -14.33
N ASP A 21 -20.94 -0.55 -13.75
CA ASP A 21 -19.78 -1.43 -13.93
C ASP A 21 -19.92 -2.42 -15.13
N VAL A 22 -20.97 -2.32 -15.94
CA VAL A 22 -21.30 -3.30 -17.02
C VAL A 22 -21.52 -2.67 -18.40
N ASP A 23 -21.29 -1.35 -18.57
CA ASP A 23 -21.36 -0.74 -19.90
C ASP A 23 -20.00 -0.77 -20.61
N ASP A 24 -19.52 -1.99 -20.88
CA ASP A 24 -18.52 -2.24 -21.93
C ASP A 24 -19.27 -2.22 -23.27
N GLU A 25 -19.53 -1.01 -23.79
CA GLU A 25 -20.00 -0.86 -25.18
C GLU A 25 -18.84 -1.16 -26.14
N GLY A 26 -18.66 -2.44 -26.44
CA GLY A 26 -17.93 -2.86 -27.64
C GLY A 26 -18.64 -2.38 -28.91
N PRO A 27 -17.95 -2.25 -30.05
CA PRO A 27 -18.43 -1.57 -31.23
C PRO A 27 -19.70 -2.20 -31.81
N LYS A 28 -20.72 -1.37 -32.09
CA LYS A 28 -22.00 -1.72 -32.69
C LYS A 28 -21.82 -2.46 -34.03
N SER A 29 -21.96 -3.77 -34.03
CA SER A 29 -22.09 -4.57 -35.27
C SER A 29 -23.46 -5.21 -35.39
N ARG A 30 -24.16 -4.75 -36.43
CA ARG A 30 -25.26 -5.40 -37.19
C ARG A 30 -26.25 -6.31 -36.44
N GLN A 31 -27.47 -5.82 -36.35
CA GLN A 31 -28.70 -6.60 -36.09
C GLN A 31 -28.73 -7.93 -36.87
N LYS A 32 -28.68 -9.04 -36.14
CA LYS A 32 -29.13 -10.36 -36.66
C LYS A 32 -30.39 -10.79 -35.94
N LYS A 33 -31.40 -11.11 -36.77
CA LYS A 33 -32.76 -11.55 -36.40
C LYS A 33 -32.75 -12.65 -35.34
N LYS A 34 -33.54 -12.47 -34.28
CA LYS A 34 -33.87 -13.49 -33.27
C LYS A 34 -34.53 -14.69 -33.95
N LYS A 35 -33.93 -15.87 -33.87
CA LYS A 35 -34.60 -17.17 -34.03
C LYS A 35 -35.05 -17.63 -32.66
N THR A 36 -36.34 -17.88 -32.52
CA THR A 36 -37.01 -18.44 -31.35
C THR A 36 -36.43 -19.81 -31.01
N ALA A 37 -35.79 -19.93 -29.86
CA ALA A 37 -35.36 -21.20 -29.29
C ALA A 37 -36.53 -21.78 -28.46
N LYS A 38 -36.88 -23.04 -28.75
CA LYS A 38 -37.86 -23.83 -28.02
C LYS A 38 -37.47 -23.96 -26.55
N GLN A 39 -38.39 -23.65 -25.66
CA GLN A 39 -38.31 -23.94 -24.24
C GLN A 39 -38.33 -25.46 -24.03
N ILE A 40 -37.28 -25.96 -23.36
CA ILE A 40 -37.21 -27.31 -22.79
C ILE A 40 -37.82 -27.21 -21.38
N PRO A 41 -38.76 -28.08 -20.97
CA PRO A 41 -39.30 -28.05 -19.61
C PRO A 41 -38.21 -28.49 -18.62
N VAL A 42 -37.99 -27.67 -17.60
CA VAL A 42 -37.14 -27.99 -16.44
C VAL A 42 -38.03 -28.73 -15.44
N PRO A 43 -37.56 -29.83 -14.79
CA PRO A 43 -38.34 -30.52 -13.76
C PRO A 43 -38.47 -29.59 -12.53
N GLU A 44 -39.70 -29.45 -12.05
CA GLU A 44 -40.04 -28.91 -10.75
C GLU A 44 -39.64 -30.00 -9.73
N ASP A 45 -38.63 -29.71 -8.88
CA ASP A 45 -38.37 -30.30 -7.56
C ASP A 45 -36.85 -30.22 -7.28
N GLU A 46 -36.33 -29.01 -7.06
CA GLU A 46 -35.12 -28.79 -6.25
C GLU A 46 -35.39 -27.62 -5.30
N GLU A 47 -35.34 -27.91 -4.00
CA GLU A 47 -35.46 -26.96 -2.90
C GLU A 47 -34.52 -25.78 -3.14
N GLU A 48 -35.05 -24.57 -3.21
CA GLU A 48 -34.28 -23.32 -3.24
C GLU A 48 -33.42 -23.23 -1.97
N GLU A 49 -32.20 -23.77 -1.99
CA GLU A 49 -31.15 -23.30 -1.08
C GLU A 49 -30.99 -21.80 -1.33
N GLY A 50 -31.42 -21.00 -0.35
CA GLY A 50 -31.47 -19.56 -0.44
C GLY A 50 -30.13 -18.99 -0.85
N TYR A 51 -30.00 -18.58 -2.09
CA TYR A 51 -28.91 -17.79 -2.62
C TYR A 51 -28.84 -16.48 -1.84
N VAL A 52 -28.00 -16.47 -0.80
CA VAL A 52 -27.66 -15.22 -0.10
C VAL A 52 -26.96 -14.33 -1.10
N GLN A 53 -27.70 -13.39 -1.64
CA GLN A 53 -27.17 -12.38 -2.57
C GLN A 53 -26.05 -11.62 -1.86
N ARG A 54 -24.78 -11.97 -2.15
CA ARG A 54 -23.62 -11.34 -1.56
C ARG A 54 -23.59 -9.90 -2.03
N LYS A 55 -23.85 -8.96 -1.12
CA LYS A 55 -23.78 -7.53 -1.41
C LYS A 55 -22.34 -7.16 -1.76
N SER A 56 -22.15 -6.48 -2.89
CA SER A 56 -20.81 -5.98 -3.27
C SER A 56 -20.35 -4.88 -2.30
N PRO A 57 -19.10 -4.91 -1.83
CA PRO A 57 -18.57 -3.86 -0.96
C PRO A 57 -18.55 -2.51 -1.69
N ALA A 58 -18.80 -1.42 -0.97
CA ALA A 58 -18.77 -0.08 -1.52
C ALA A 58 -17.36 0.31 -1.97
N LEU A 59 -16.35 -0.10 -1.20
CA LEU A 59 -14.93 0.11 -1.47
C LEU A 59 -14.15 -1.15 -1.07
N SER A 60 -13.11 -1.47 -1.82
CA SER A 60 -12.23 -2.61 -1.53
C SER A 60 -10.81 -2.11 -1.34
N VAL A 61 -10.15 -2.61 -0.29
CA VAL A 61 -8.75 -2.31 0.01
C VAL A 61 -7.96 -3.60 -0.04
N TRP A 62 -6.84 -3.55 -0.75
CA TRP A 62 -5.84 -4.61 -0.73
C TRP A 62 -4.69 -4.17 0.17
N TYR A 63 -4.43 -4.91 1.22
CA TYR A 63 -3.29 -4.70 2.11
C TYR A 63 -2.27 -5.82 1.92
N LEU A 64 -1.01 -5.43 1.73
CA LEU A 64 0.13 -6.34 1.60
C LEU A 64 1.04 -6.13 2.82
N PRO A 65 1.04 -7.08 3.79
CA PRO A 65 1.77 -6.94 5.05
C PRO A 65 3.24 -6.61 4.85
N VAL A 66 3.74 -5.65 5.63
CA VAL A 66 5.11 -5.13 5.50
C VAL A 66 6.13 -6.08 6.12
N ILE A 67 5.78 -6.68 7.26
CA ILE A 67 6.69 -7.49 8.08
C ILE A 67 7.21 -8.71 7.33
N ASP A 68 6.33 -9.45 6.65
CA ASP A 68 6.73 -10.67 5.91
C ASP A 68 7.63 -10.34 4.70
N ARG A 69 7.38 -9.20 4.08
CA ARG A 69 8.21 -8.71 2.97
C ARG A 69 9.58 -8.24 3.45
N LEU A 70 9.67 -7.65 4.64
CA LEU A 70 10.96 -7.35 5.29
C LEU A 70 11.72 -8.62 5.63
N ARG A 71 11.05 -9.68 6.12
CA ARG A 71 11.68 -11.00 6.32
C ARG A 71 12.27 -11.55 5.02
N ALA A 72 11.53 -11.46 3.93
CA ALA A 72 12.01 -11.89 2.62
C ALA A 72 13.22 -11.05 2.13
N LEU A 73 13.20 -9.74 2.38
CA LEU A 73 14.31 -8.83 2.03
C LEU A 73 15.59 -9.16 2.79
N PHE A 74 15.51 -9.31 4.12
CA PHE A 74 16.66 -9.67 4.95
C PHE A 74 17.08 -11.13 4.80
N GLY A 75 16.20 -12.02 4.31
CA GLY A 75 16.49 -13.40 3.93
C GLY A 75 17.38 -13.53 2.69
N ASN A 76 17.53 -12.47 1.90
CA ASN A 76 18.46 -12.44 0.77
C ASN A 76 19.78 -11.76 1.16
N PRO A 77 20.95 -12.45 1.09
CA PRO A 77 22.22 -11.90 1.55
C PRO A 77 22.64 -10.61 0.83
N LYS A 78 22.29 -10.46 -0.45
CA LYS A 78 22.63 -9.28 -1.25
C LYS A 78 21.80 -8.07 -0.81
N ASP A 79 20.50 -8.28 -0.58
CA ASP A 79 19.60 -7.21 -0.15
C ASP A 79 19.86 -6.83 1.31
N ALA A 80 20.09 -7.81 2.19
CA ALA A 80 20.44 -7.57 3.59
C ALA A 80 21.68 -6.68 3.76
N LYS A 81 22.74 -6.95 2.95
CA LYS A 81 23.95 -6.12 2.92
C LYS A 81 23.62 -4.66 2.54
N LEU A 82 22.75 -4.46 1.57
CA LEU A 82 22.38 -3.12 1.10
C LEU A 82 21.59 -2.32 2.13
N MET A 83 20.86 -2.97 3.03
CA MET A 83 20.04 -2.29 4.04
C MET A 83 20.84 -1.52 5.09
N SER A 84 22.13 -1.75 5.21
CA SER A 84 23.05 -0.97 6.07
C SER A 84 23.92 0.01 5.29
N TRP A 85 23.67 0.22 4.00
CA TRP A 85 24.51 1.06 3.13
C TRP A 85 24.63 2.52 3.63
N HIS A 86 23.56 3.10 4.16
CA HIS A 86 23.55 4.48 4.65
C HIS A 86 24.51 4.74 5.82
N ALA A 87 24.94 3.68 6.52
CA ALA A 87 25.94 3.73 7.58
C ALA A 87 27.35 3.38 7.07
N SER A 88 27.51 3.06 5.79
CA SER A 88 28.81 2.70 5.21
C SER A 88 29.67 3.93 4.92
N ALA A 89 30.99 3.71 4.82
CA ALA A 89 31.94 4.74 4.41
C ALA A 89 31.68 5.29 2.99
N GLU A 90 31.00 4.53 2.14
CA GLU A 90 30.61 4.98 0.81
C GLU A 90 29.58 6.11 0.86
N CYS A 91 28.68 6.07 1.86
CA CYS A 91 27.66 7.10 2.08
C CYS A 91 28.25 8.29 2.84
N ILE A 92 28.99 8.05 3.92
CA ILE A 92 29.49 9.07 4.86
C ILE A 92 30.78 9.68 4.31
N LYS A 93 30.66 10.65 3.40
CA LYS A 93 31.83 11.30 2.79
C LYS A 93 32.34 12.54 3.52
N GLY A 94 31.55 13.14 4.39
CA GLY A 94 31.93 14.32 5.18
C GLY A 94 32.22 15.60 4.40
N ASP A 95 31.89 15.64 3.10
CA ASP A 95 32.19 16.77 2.18
C ASP A 95 31.10 17.85 2.17
N GLY A 96 30.11 17.77 3.06
CA GLY A 96 29.01 18.74 3.18
C GLY A 96 27.95 18.68 2.09
N LYS A 97 28.07 17.78 1.12
CA LYS A 97 27.08 17.66 0.04
C LYS A 97 25.91 16.76 0.46
N LEU A 98 24.70 17.17 0.07
CA LEU A 98 23.48 16.40 0.29
C LEU A 98 23.19 15.53 -0.95
N ARG A 99 23.39 14.23 -0.82
CA ARG A 99 23.13 13.23 -1.90
C ARG A 99 22.06 12.23 -1.51
N HIS A 100 21.90 12.07 -0.22
CA HIS A 100 21.00 11.09 0.38
C HIS A 100 20.32 11.69 1.61
N PRO A 101 19.10 11.26 2.01
CA PRO A 101 18.46 11.73 3.23
C PRO A 101 19.33 11.58 4.49
N SER A 102 20.21 10.58 4.54
CA SER A 102 21.15 10.39 5.66
C SER A 102 22.19 11.51 5.82
N ASP A 103 22.46 12.30 4.77
CA ASP A 103 23.34 13.46 4.86
C ASP A 103 22.68 14.64 5.58
N GLY A 104 21.35 14.64 5.64
CA GLY A 104 20.53 15.70 6.20
C GLY A 104 20.59 15.80 7.73
N ASN A 105 20.43 17.02 8.24
CA ASN A 105 20.43 17.28 9.67
C ASN A 105 19.30 16.56 10.41
N GLN A 106 18.14 16.38 9.77
CA GLN A 106 17.01 15.68 10.38
C GLN A 106 17.36 14.24 10.71
N TRP A 107 18.03 13.54 9.81
CA TRP A 107 18.51 12.17 10.03
C TRP A 107 19.50 12.08 11.18
N LYS A 108 20.48 12.99 11.22
CA LYS A 108 21.49 13.05 12.27
C LYS A 108 20.87 13.33 13.64
N ARG A 109 19.96 14.31 13.71
CA ARG A 109 19.24 14.64 14.95
C ARG A 109 18.38 13.46 15.44
N PHE A 110 17.70 12.78 14.52
CA PHE A 110 16.91 11.59 14.84
C PHE A 110 17.78 10.48 15.43
N ASN A 111 18.92 10.17 14.79
CA ASN A 111 19.86 9.18 15.30
C ASN A 111 20.39 9.53 16.68
N THR A 112 20.69 10.79 16.93
CA THR A 112 21.17 11.24 18.25
C THR A 112 20.06 11.13 19.31
N LYS A 113 18.84 11.54 18.97
CA LYS A 113 17.71 11.53 19.91
C LYS A 113 17.28 10.11 20.30
N TYR A 114 17.25 9.19 19.34
CA TYR A 114 16.81 7.80 19.50
C TYR A 114 17.97 6.80 19.32
N ALA A 115 19.18 7.15 19.76
CA ALA A 115 20.38 6.34 19.54
C ALA A 115 20.18 4.89 20.00
N LYS A 116 19.91 4.69 21.29
CA LYS A 116 19.75 3.36 21.90
C LYS A 116 18.54 2.57 21.37
N GLU A 117 17.47 3.27 21.02
CA GLU A 117 16.21 2.65 20.64
C GLU A 117 16.16 2.30 19.15
N PHE A 118 16.90 3.06 18.32
CA PHE A 118 16.81 2.94 16.87
C PHE A 118 18.14 3.23 16.14
N GLY A 119 18.88 4.26 16.54
CA GLY A 119 20.03 4.80 15.78
C GLY A 119 21.26 3.90 15.76
N ASP A 120 21.51 3.15 16.85
CA ASP A 120 22.67 2.30 16.99
C ASP A 120 22.61 1.02 16.13
N GLU A 121 21.41 0.62 15.67
CA GLU A 121 21.24 -0.49 14.77
C GLU A 121 21.06 0.01 13.31
N ALA A 122 22.12 -0.10 12.51
CA ALA A 122 22.12 0.37 11.13
C ALA A 122 21.10 -0.30 10.22
N ARG A 123 20.63 -1.50 10.56
CA ARG A 123 19.62 -2.23 9.78
C ARG A 123 18.20 -1.78 10.04
N ASN A 124 17.97 -0.95 11.07
CA ASN A 124 16.67 -0.37 11.33
C ASN A 124 16.19 0.46 10.13
N VAL A 125 14.94 0.26 9.74
CA VAL A 125 14.43 0.74 8.44
C VAL A 125 13.76 2.10 8.57
N ARG A 126 14.13 3.00 7.67
CA ARG A 126 13.48 4.30 7.48
C ARG A 126 12.77 4.32 6.15
N PHE A 127 11.46 4.41 6.22
CA PHE A 127 10.61 4.50 5.05
C PHE A 127 10.30 5.95 4.67
N ALA A 128 10.17 6.19 3.36
CA ALA A 128 9.32 7.24 2.85
C ALA A 128 7.98 6.62 2.47
N LEU A 129 6.89 7.23 2.92
CA LEU A 129 5.54 6.87 2.50
C LEU A 129 5.14 7.81 1.37
N SER A 130 4.70 7.26 0.26
CA SER A 130 4.13 8.02 -0.85
C SER A 130 2.77 7.47 -1.23
N THR A 131 1.87 8.40 -1.57
CA THR A 131 0.54 8.09 -2.09
C THR A 131 0.15 9.14 -3.11
N ASP A 132 -0.47 8.70 -4.20
CA ASP A 132 -0.97 9.57 -5.27
C ASP A 132 -2.13 8.87 -5.97
N GLY A 133 -3.20 9.62 -6.23
CA GLY A 133 -4.38 9.10 -6.91
C GLY A 133 -4.12 8.94 -8.40
N MET A 134 -4.36 7.75 -8.92
CA MET A 134 -4.21 7.46 -10.35
C MET A 134 -5.46 6.83 -10.95
N ASN A 135 -5.73 7.15 -12.21
CA ASN A 135 -6.72 6.41 -12.99
C ASN A 135 -6.01 5.25 -13.71
N PRO A 136 -6.30 3.98 -13.36
CA PRO A 136 -5.61 2.84 -13.95
C PRO A 136 -6.03 2.54 -15.39
N PHE A 137 -7.17 3.09 -15.85
CA PHE A 137 -7.76 2.72 -17.15
C PHE A 137 -7.37 3.65 -18.30
N SER A 138 -6.55 4.67 -18.07
CA SER A 138 -6.11 5.65 -19.10
C SER A 138 -7.24 6.34 -19.87
N ASP A 139 -8.49 6.08 -19.56
CA ASP A 139 -9.66 6.68 -20.18
C ASP A 139 -10.16 7.83 -19.31
N LEU A 140 -10.20 9.04 -19.89
CA LEU A 140 -10.66 10.26 -19.23
C LEU A 140 -12.17 10.20 -18.88
N SER A 141 -12.91 9.28 -19.46
CA SER A 141 -14.34 9.11 -19.21
C SER A 141 -14.65 8.23 -18.00
N SER A 142 -13.69 7.42 -17.52
CA SER A 142 -13.92 6.59 -16.35
C SER A 142 -13.62 7.36 -15.07
N SER A 143 -14.56 7.40 -14.15
CA SER A 143 -14.43 8.04 -12.83
C SER A 143 -13.72 7.14 -11.80
N HIS A 144 -13.03 6.08 -12.26
CA HIS A 144 -12.27 5.21 -11.35
C HIS A 144 -11.01 5.88 -10.86
N SER A 145 -10.85 5.93 -9.55
CA SER A 145 -9.62 6.35 -8.89
C SER A 145 -9.05 5.21 -8.07
N THR A 146 -7.75 5.00 -8.22
CA THR A 146 -7.01 4.03 -7.42
C THR A 146 -5.91 4.76 -6.68
N LEU A 147 -5.83 4.55 -5.37
CA LEU A 147 -4.84 5.17 -4.51
C LEU A 147 -3.85 4.11 -4.02
N PRO A 148 -2.68 3.98 -4.65
CA PRO A 148 -1.60 3.14 -4.16
C PRO A 148 -0.88 3.82 -2.99
N VAL A 149 -0.56 3.05 -1.95
CA VAL A 149 0.31 3.47 -0.85
C VAL A 149 1.61 2.70 -0.96
N ILE A 150 2.70 3.43 -1.14
CA ILE A 150 4.02 2.87 -1.43
C ILE A 150 5.01 3.27 -0.34
N LEU A 151 5.76 2.30 0.16
CA LEU A 151 6.91 2.54 1.03
C LEU A 151 8.21 2.41 0.23
N THR A 152 9.07 3.41 0.36
CA THR A 152 10.41 3.47 -0.24
C THR A 152 11.45 3.39 0.86
N PHE A 153 12.51 2.61 0.65
CA PHE A 153 13.59 2.43 1.62
C PHE A 153 14.66 3.50 1.50
N TYR A 154 14.86 4.28 2.55
CA TYR A 154 15.99 5.23 2.64
C TYR A 154 17.26 4.63 3.27
N ASN A 155 17.27 3.34 3.51
CA ASN A 155 18.48 2.61 3.90
C ASN A 155 19.40 2.34 2.71
N LEU A 156 18.82 2.30 1.50
CA LEU A 156 19.46 1.88 0.26
C LEU A 156 20.24 3.02 -0.40
N PRO A 157 21.22 2.70 -1.27
CA PRO A 157 21.84 3.70 -2.15
C PRO A 157 20.80 4.46 -2.98
N PRO A 158 21.02 5.77 -3.28
CA PRO A 158 20.04 6.60 -3.99
C PRO A 158 19.54 6.01 -5.32
N TYR A 159 20.44 5.37 -6.07
CA TYR A 159 20.10 4.75 -7.37
C TYR A 159 19.26 3.48 -7.25
N LEU A 160 19.07 2.94 -6.04
CA LEU A 160 18.23 1.78 -5.76
C LEU A 160 16.90 2.14 -5.11
N CYS A 161 16.82 3.24 -4.35
CA CYS A 161 15.62 3.63 -3.59
C CYS A 161 14.33 3.61 -4.44
N LEU A 162 14.41 4.09 -5.70
CA LEU A 162 13.29 4.16 -6.62
C LEU A 162 13.22 3.01 -7.63
N LYS A 163 14.05 1.97 -7.45
CA LYS A 163 13.93 0.78 -8.30
C LYS A 163 12.71 -0.04 -7.92
N ARG A 164 11.92 -0.45 -8.93
CA ARG A 164 10.67 -1.21 -8.76
C ARG A 164 10.79 -2.38 -7.76
N ARG A 165 11.94 -3.05 -7.72
CA ARG A 165 12.21 -4.16 -6.80
C ARG A 165 12.13 -3.74 -5.32
N TYR A 166 12.49 -2.50 -4.99
CA TYR A 166 12.57 -1.97 -3.63
C TYR A 166 11.42 -1.01 -3.28
N LEU A 167 10.45 -0.87 -4.17
CA LEU A 167 9.21 -0.16 -3.86
C LEU A 167 8.21 -1.16 -3.28
N PHE A 168 7.80 -0.93 -2.04
CA PHE A 168 6.78 -1.74 -1.40
C PHE A 168 5.41 -1.11 -1.60
N LEU A 169 4.65 -1.61 -2.58
CA LEU A 169 3.22 -1.35 -2.61
C LEU A 169 2.61 -2.02 -1.37
N THR A 170 2.16 -1.25 -0.40
CA THR A 170 1.60 -1.77 0.85
C THR A 170 0.09 -1.80 0.82
N MET A 171 -0.51 -0.84 0.15
CA MET A 171 -1.97 -0.80 0.02
C MET A 171 -2.37 -0.38 -1.38
N LEU A 172 -3.53 -0.86 -1.79
CA LEU A 172 -4.21 -0.43 -2.99
C LEU A 172 -5.69 -0.19 -2.65
N ILE A 173 -6.09 1.06 -2.65
CA ILE A 173 -7.46 1.47 -2.38
C ILE A 173 -8.11 1.76 -3.73
N SER A 174 -9.09 0.94 -4.13
CA SER A 174 -9.76 1.06 -5.43
C SER A 174 -11.20 1.49 -5.24
N GLY A 175 -11.64 2.52 -5.95
CA GLY A 175 -13.02 3.00 -5.88
C GLY A 175 -13.35 4.01 -6.96
N LEU A 176 -14.63 4.41 -7.02
CA LEU A 176 -15.11 5.47 -7.91
C LEU A 176 -14.69 6.87 -7.46
N LYS A 177 -14.39 7.03 -6.16
CA LYS A 177 -13.90 8.28 -5.55
C LYS A 177 -12.72 7.96 -4.64
N GLN A 178 -11.83 8.92 -4.50
CA GLN A 178 -10.77 8.86 -3.49
C GLN A 178 -11.38 8.93 -2.09
N PRO A 179 -10.71 8.36 -1.06
CA PRO A 179 -11.21 8.33 0.31
C PRO A 179 -11.28 9.71 1.01
N ASP A 180 -10.90 10.80 0.34
CA ASP A 180 -10.85 12.15 0.90
C ASP A 180 -10.23 12.18 2.32
N ASN A 181 -10.88 12.81 3.30
CA ASN A 181 -10.40 12.91 4.68
C ASN A 181 -10.49 11.61 5.48
N ASP A 182 -11.14 10.56 4.96
CA ASP A 182 -11.29 9.27 5.65
C ASP A 182 -10.12 8.30 5.37
N ILE A 183 -9.02 8.78 4.81
CA ILE A 183 -7.85 7.95 4.44
C ILE A 183 -7.27 7.21 5.66
N ASP A 184 -7.36 7.77 6.85
CA ASP A 184 -6.83 7.22 8.09
C ASP A 184 -7.43 5.84 8.40
N VAL A 185 -8.74 5.66 8.13
CA VAL A 185 -9.43 4.38 8.32
C VAL A 185 -8.82 3.29 7.43
N PHE A 186 -8.36 3.66 6.22
CA PHE A 186 -7.74 2.72 5.30
C PHE A 186 -6.28 2.43 5.65
N LEU A 187 -5.58 3.40 6.22
CA LEU A 187 -4.18 3.25 6.63
C LEU A 187 -4.02 2.45 7.93
N GLU A 188 -5.09 2.21 8.68
CA GLU A 188 -5.05 1.53 9.99
C GLU A 188 -4.19 0.25 9.98
N PRO A 189 -4.35 -0.72 9.06
CA PRO A 189 -3.55 -1.94 9.06
C PRO A 189 -2.03 -1.68 8.85
N LEU A 190 -1.69 -0.68 8.05
CA LEU A 190 -0.30 -0.27 7.86
C LEU A 190 0.26 0.37 9.12
N MET A 191 -0.52 1.22 9.78
CA MET A 191 -0.10 1.89 11.01
C MET A 191 0.05 0.91 12.18
N GLU A 192 -0.74 -0.15 12.24
CA GLU A 192 -0.57 -1.24 13.21
C GLU A 192 0.77 -1.96 13.00
N ASP A 193 1.12 -2.33 11.77
CA ASP A 193 2.44 -2.91 11.45
C ASP A 193 3.58 -1.95 11.81
N MET A 194 3.44 -0.66 11.49
CA MET A 194 4.45 0.34 11.82
C MET A 194 4.59 0.55 13.33
N LYS A 195 3.50 0.54 14.07
CA LYS A 195 3.51 0.65 15.54
C LYS A 195 4.23 -0.54 16.17
N MET A 196 3.92 -1.77 15.75
CA MET A 196 4.61 -2.97 16.20
C MET A 196 6.12 -2.90 15.91
N LEU A 197 6.49 -2.48 14.69
CA LEU A 197 7.89 -2.33 14.28
C LEU A 197 8.62 -1.24 15.07
N TRP A 198 7.95 -0.17 15.47
CA TRP A 198 8.54 0.92 16.25
C TRP A 198 8.67 0.57 17.73
N GLU A 199 7.61 0.12 18.37
CA GLU A 199 7.55 -0.11 19.82
C GLU A 199 8.35 -1.36 20.22
N GLU A 200 7.99 -2.51 19.67
CA GLU A 200 8.53 -3.80 20.05
C GLU A 200 9.70 -4.23 19.14
N GLY A 201 9.57 -3.94 17.84
CA GLY A 201 10.43 -4.50 16.82
C GLY A 201 10.10 -5.97 16.52
N VAL A 202 10.66 -6.50 15.44
CA VAL A 202 10.41 -7.87 15.00
C VAL A 202 11.74 -8.61 14.82
N LYS A 203 11.83 -9.83 15.36
CA LYS A 203 13.00 -10.70 15.16
C LYS A 203 13.11 -11.09 13.70
N MET A 204 14.30 -10.86 13.13
CA MET A 204 14.63 -11.17 11.76
C MET A 204 15.99 -11.83 11.65
N MET A 205 16.15 -12.71 10.67
CA MET A 205 17.43 -13.30 10.32
C MET A 205 18.08 -12.44 9.23
N ASP A 206 19.26 -11.92 9.51
CA ASP A 206 20.11 -11.27 8.52
C ASP A 206 20.93 -12.33 7.79
N ALA A 207 20.58 -12.62 6.55
CA ALA A 207 21.24 -13.66 5.77
C ALA A 207 22.69 -13.29 5.34
N PHE A 208 23.05 -12.00 5.35
CA PHE A 208 24.42 -11.57 5.05
C PHE A 208 25.34 -11.79 6.23
N VAL A 209 24.95 -11.34 7.42
CA VAL A 209 25.74 -11.51 8.66
C VAL A 209 25.52 -12.87 9.29
N LYS A 210 24.45 -13.59 8.89
CA LYS A 210 24.01 -14.87 9.46
C LYS A 210 23.71 -14.81 10.95
N LYS A 211 23.05 -13.74 11.37
CA LYS A 211 22.72 -13.48 12.77
C LYS A 211 21.30 -12.94 12.90
N GLU A 212 20.60 -13.39 13.94
CA GLU A 212 19.32 -12.79 14.31
C GLU A 212 19.53 -11.40 14.92
N PHE A 213 18.56 -10.52 14.66
CA PHE A 213 18.49 -9.19 15.28
C PHE A 213 17.03 -8.76 15.40
N THR A 214 16.78 -7.74 16.20
CA THR A 214 15.44 -7.13 16.30
C THR A 214 15.39 -5.93 15.37
N LEU A 215 14.60 -6.04 14.32
CA LEU A 215 14.37 -4.97 13.35
C LEU A 215 13.33 -4.01 13.88
N LYS A 216 13.65 -2.73 13.87
CA LYS A 216 12.70 -1.63 14.04
C LYS A 216 12.53 -0.87 12.73
N ALA A 217 11.37 -0.26 12.54
CA ALA A 217 11.12 0.57 11.37
C ALA A 217 10.26 1.79 11.72
N ILE A 218 10.38 2.83 10.88
CA ILE A 218 9.63 4.07 11.01
C ILE A 218 9.31 4.65 9.63
N ILE A 219 8.16 5.29 9.49
CA ILE A 219 7.89 6.23 8.41
C ILE A 219 8.60 7.53 8.77
N PHE A 220 9.74 7.77 8.11
CA PHE A 220 10.61 8.90 8.40
C PHE A 220 10.20 10.18 7.68
N VAL A 221 9.58 10.04 6.51
CA VAL A 221 9.09 11.14 5.69
C VAL A 221 7.87 10.70 4.87
N THR A 222 6.96 11.64 4.59
CA THR A 222 5.87 11.48 3.65
C THR A 222 6.18 12.26 2.37
N ILE A 223 5.89 11.68 1.21
CA ILE A 223 6.04 12.27 -0.12
C ILE A 223 4.64 12.30 -0.75
N ILE A 224 4.02 13.44 -0.69
CA ILE A 224 2.66 13.67 -1.18
C ILE A 224 2.63 14.98 -1.96
N ASP A 225 1.72 15.08 -2.92
CA ASP A 225 1.41 16.34 -3.58
C ASP A 225 0.57 17.27 -2.68
N TYR A 226 0.38 18.51 -3.09
CA TYR A 226 -0.35 19.50 -2.30
C TYR A 226 -1.81 19.09 -1.99
N PRO A 227 -2.60 18.53 -2.93
CA PRO A 227 -3.92 18.00 -2.62
C PRO A 227 -3.91 16.84 -1.61
N GLY A 228 -2.96 15.92 -1.72
CA GLY A 228 -2.80 14.79 -0.80
C GLY A 228 -2.44 15.20 0.62
N LEU A 229 -1.81 16.37 0.80
CA LEU A 229 -1.46 16.90 2.12
C LEU A 229 -2.71 17.14 2.99
N PHE A 230 -3.78 17.66 2.42
CA PHE A 230 -5.02 17.89 3.16
C PHE A 230 -5.67 16.56 3.62
N SER A 231 -5.59 15.52 2.81
CA SER A 231 -6.17 14.22 3.15
C SER A 231 -5.41 13.50 4.28
N LEU A 232 -4.09 13.75 4.43
CA LEU A 232 -3.25 13.10 5.46
C LEU A 232 -3.04 13.95 6.72
N SER A 233 -3.33 15.25 6.67
CA SER A 233 -3.12 16.13 7.82
C SER A 233 -4.38 16.34 8.69
N GLY A 234 -5.53 15.92 8.23
CA GLY A 234 -6.81 16.05 8.95
C GLY A 234 -7.37 17.47 8.86
#